data_6aca24ae1d3a9853b9cb73fa60b37a1d
#
_entry.id   6aca24ae1d3a9853b9cb73fa60b37a1d
#
_cell.length_a   1.000
_cell.length_b   1.000
_cell.length_c   1.000
_cell.angle_alpha   90.00
_cell.angle_beta   90.00
_cell.angle_gamma   90.00
#
_symmetry.space_group_name_H-M   'P 1'
#
loop_
_entity.id
_entity.type
_entity.pdbx_description
1 polymer ?
#
loop_
_entity_poly.entity_id
_entity_poly.type
_entity_poly.pdbx_seq_one_letter_code
_entity_poly.pdbx_strand_id
1 'polypeptide(L)'
;FKGNHMIVTPSRSFLQSDTDLSALDRSRYLDLARKRRVLKKKHEQLQGELKKSKNGSRRVQLLEEAAQVGQQLDQVQAGMQECFAWRVASTQPLSMVLAGQTLFTGGHNQVAAYHAKDGSLLWQSEANGEVFGLAVADGRLYTSTSKGVIQCFLARRLGN
;
A
#
# COMPACT_ATOMS: atom_id res chain seq x y z
N PHE A 1 -5.94 -4.82 1.12
CA PHE A 1 -4.64 -4.47 1.68
C PHE A 1 -4.58 -4.99 3.12
N LYS A 2 -3.55 -5.76 3.43
CA LYS A 2 -3.18 -6.09 4.81
C LYS A 2 -1.94 -5.26 5.14
N GLY A 3 -2.05 -4.33 6.05
CA GLY A 3 -0.96 -3.45 6.43
C GLY A 3 -1.27 -2.72 7.72
N ASN A 4 -0.23 -2.18 8.35
CA ASN A 4 -0.30 -1.55 9.66
C ASN A 4 -0.65 -0.07 9.53
N HIS A 5 -0.04 0.61 8.56
CA HIS A 5 -0.23 2.04 8.34
C HIS A 5 -0.45 2.39 6.88
N MET A 6 -1.21 3.45 6.65
CA MET A 6 -1.44 4.01 5.33
C MET A 6 -1.45 5.54 5.40
N ILE A 7 -0.69 6.17 4.50
CA ILE A 7 -0.75 7.61 4.26
C ILE A 7 -1.33 7.84 2.88
N VAL A 8 -2.33 8.71 2.79
CA VAL A 8 -3.02 9.03 1.54
C VAL A 8 -2.73 10.47 1.15
N THR A 9 -2.22 10.65 -0.07
CA THR A 9 -2.06 11.95 -0.73
C THR A 9 -3.02 12.05 -1.93
N PRO A 10 -3.14 13.19 -2.60
CA PRO A 10 -3.99 13.30 -3.80
C PRO A 10 -3.65 12.28 -4.90
N SER A 11 -2.36 12.00 -5.14
CA SER A 11 -1.90 11.14 -6.24
C SER A 11 -1.42 9.76 -5.80
N ARG A 12 -0.99 9.59 -4.55
CA ARG A 12 -0.38 8.35 -4.05
C ARG A 12 -0.96 7.89 -2.72
N SER A 13 -0.91 6.59 -2.49
CA SER A 13 -1.05 5.99 -1.17
C SER A 13 0.24 5.27 -0.82
N PHE A 14 0.79 5.56 0.37
CA PHE A 14 1.92 4.85 0.94
C PHE A 14 1.38 3.82 1.92
N LEU A 15 1.87 2.60 1.82
CA LEU A 15 1.36 1.45 2.55
C LEU A 15 2.52 0.78 3.27
N GLN A 16 2.35 0.50 4.55
CA GLN A 16 3.34 -0.18 5.37
C GLN A 16 2.75 -1.48 5.91
N SER A 17 3.47 -2.57 5.76
CA SER A 17 3.18 -3.87 6.35
C SER A 17 4.29 -4.27 7.33
N ASP A 18 4.23 -5.50 7.85
CA ASP A 18 5.28 -6.03 8.74
C ASP A 18 6.62 -6.21 8.01
N THR A 19 6.60 -6.36 6.70
CA THR A 19 7.77 -6.76 5.90
C THR A 19 8.10 -5.81 4.76
N ASP A 20 7.18 -4.93 4.37
CA ASP A 20 7.37 -4.07 3.21
C ASP A 20 6.76 -2.67 3.37
N LEU A 21 7.34 -1.75 2.62
CA LEU A 21 6.87 -0.41 2.40
C LEU A 21 6.62 -0.23 0.90
N SER A 22 5.51 0.36 0.52
CA SER A 22 5.15 0.51 -0.89
C SER A 22 4.42 1.82 -1.18
N ALA A 23 4.52 2.28 -2.42
CA ALA A 23 3.74 3.39 -2.94
C ALA A 23 2.86 2.94 -4.10
N LEU A 24 1.63 3.39 -4.10
CA LEU A 24 0.58 3.04 -5.04
C LEU A 24 0.10 4.28 -5.79
N ASP A 25 -0.03 4.21 -7.12
CA ASP A 25 -0.81 5.18 -7.90
C ASP A 25 -2.28 5.08 -7.50
N ARG A 26 -2.72 6.06 -6.74
CA ARG A 26 -4.05 6.05 -6.13
C ARG A 26 -5.16 6.19 -7.17
N SER A 27 -4.99 7.05 -8.15
CA SER A 27 -6.03 7.35 -9.14
C SER A 27 -6.31 6.13 -10.00
N ARG A 28 -5.28 5.56 -10.62
CA ARG A 28 -5.38 4.35 -11.44
C ARG A 28 -5.92 3.16 -10.64
N TYR A 29 -5.45 2.99 -9.41
CA TYR A 29 -5.92 1.90 -8.55
C TYR A 29 -7.41 2.02 -8.21
N LEU A 30 -7.90 3.23 -7.89
CA LEU A 30 -9.31 3.43 -7.56
C LEU A 30 -10.23 3.14 -8.75
N ASP A 31 -9.82 3.51 -9.97
CA ASP A 31 -10.59 3.23 -11.18
C ASP A 31 -10.66 1.72 -11.46
N LEU A 32 -9.53 1.02 -11.33
CA LEU A 32 -9.49 -0.43 -11.44
C LEU A 32 -10.28 -1.13 -10.33
N ALA A 33 -10.23 -0.62 -9.11
CA ALA A 33 -11.00 -1.16 -7.99
C ALA A 33 -12.52 -1.01 -8.21
N ARG A 34 -12.96 0.12 -8.76
CA ARG A 34 -14.38 0.31 -9.16
C ARG A 34 -14.78 -0.69 -10.24
N LYS A 35 -13.97 -0.83 -11.31
CA LYS A 35 -14.20 -1.80 -12.39
C LYS A 35 -14.26 -3.24 -11.85
N ARG A 36 -13.30 -3.62 -11.00
CA ARG A 36 -13.30 -4.94 -10.35
C ARG A 36 -14.56 -5.20 -9.56
N ARG A 37 -15.05 -4.23 -8.80
CA ARG A 37 -16.29 -4.38 -8.02
C ARG A 37 -17.51 -4.68 -8.89
N VAL A 38 -17.65 -3.98 -10.02
CA VAL A 38 -18.73 -4.21 -10.97
C VAL A 38 -18.64 -5.59 -11.60
N LEU A 39 -17.45 -5.96 -12.09
CA LEU A 39 -17.23 -7.28 -12.71
C LEU A 39 -17.44 -8.42 -11.71
N LYS A 40 -16.99 -8.27 -10.47
CA LYS A 40 -17.19 -9.26 -9.41
C LYS A 40 -18.68 -9.51 -9.16
N LYS A 41 -19.48 -8.44 -9.05
CA LYS A 41 -20.94 -8.55 -8.89
C LYS A 41 -21.59 -9.26 -10.07
N LYS A 42 -21.19 -8.92 -11.31
CA LYS A 42 -21.67 -9.59 -12.52
C LYS A 42 -21.30 -11.08 -12.54
N HIS A 43 -20.06 -11.41 -12.18
CA HIS A 43 -19.61 -12.81 -12.09
C HIS A 43 -20.42 -13.63 -11.08
N GLU A 44 -20.67 -13.07 -9.90
CA GLU A 44 -21.49 -13.70 -8.86
C GLU A 44 -22.94 -13.93 -9.32
N GLN A 45 -23.52 -12.99 -10.06
CA GLN A 45 -24.86 -13.14 -10.65
C GLN A 45 -24.89 -14.28 -11.68
N LEU A 46 -23.93 -14.32 -12.61
CA LEU A 46 -23.84 -15.38 -13.63
C LEU A 46 -23.66 -16.77 -12.99
N GLN A 47 -22.83 -16.87 -11.95
CA GLN A 47 -22.68 -18.11 -11.18
C GLN A 47 -23.98 -18.54 -10.49
N GLY A 48 -24.75 -17.59 -9.97
CA GLY A 48 -26.07 -17.84 -9.38
C GLY A 48 -27.11 -18.34 -10.42
N GLU A 49 -27.13 -17.76 -11.63
CA GLU A 49 -27.96 -18.19 -12.74
C GLU A 49 -27.58 -19.59 -13.27
N LEU A 50 -26.28 -19.86 -13.38
CA LEU A 50 -25.76 -21.18 -13.77
C LEU A 50 -26.24 -22.30 -12.85
N LYS A 51 -26.27 -22.05 -11.53
CA LYS A 51 -26.76 -23.03 -10.54
C LYS A 51 -28.27 -23.33 -10.71
N LYS A 52 -29.05 -22.37 -11.19
CA LYS A 52 -30.50 -22.48 -11.35
C LYS A 52 -30.92 -22.97 -12.75
N SER A 53 -30.05 -22.82 -13.74
CA SER A 53 -30.38 -23.13 -15.14
C SER A 53 -30.39 -24.64 -15.39
N LYS A 54 -31.57 -25.16 -15.85
CA LYS A 54 -31.75 -26.53 -16.30
C LYS A 54 -31.72 -26.66 -17.85
N ASN A 55 -31.80 -25.53 -18.58
CA ASN A 55 -31.77 -25.49 -20.03
C ASN A 55 -30.32 -25.58 -20.54
N GLY A 56 -30.02 -26.58 -21.40
CA GLY A 56 -28.66 -26.83 -21.89
C GLY A 56 -28.10 -25.67 -22.71
N SER A 57 -28.83 -25.10 -23.65
CA SER A 57 -28.38 -23.99 -24.49
C SER A 57 -28.13 -22.72 -23.66
N ARG A 58 -29.02 -22.39 -22.74
CA ARG A 58 -28.83 -21.25 -21.83
C ARG A 58 -27.63 -21.43 -20.89
N ARG A 59 -27.40 -22.67 -20.46
CA ARG A 59 -26.26 -23.01 -19.61
C ARG A 59 -24.91 -22.79 -20.33
N VAL A 60 -24.83 -23.15 -21.62
CA VAL A 60 -23.64 -22.90 -22.45
C VAL A 60 -23.36 -21.40 -22.54
N GLN A 61 -24.38 -20.60 -22.88
CA GLN A 61 -24.24 -19.13 -22.94
C GLN A 61 -23.75 -18.52 -21.61
N LEU A 62 -24.33 -18.95 -20.49
CA LEU A 62 -23.94 -18.48 -19.17
C LEU A 62 -22.48 -18.86 -18.81
N LEU A 63 -22.02 -20.03 -19.25
CA LEU A 63 -20.63 -20.46 -19.08
C LEU A 63 -19.68 -19.57 -19.88
N GLU A 64 -20.00 -19.26 -21.12
CA GLU A 64 -19.22 -18.38 -21.98
C GLU A 64 -19.15 -16.95 -21.39
N GLU A 65 -20.30 -16.40 -20.99
CA GLU A 65 -20.35 -15.08 -20.35
C GLU A 65 -19.56 -15.05 -19.04
N ALA A 66 -19.65 -16.09 -18.20
CA ALA A 66 -18.91 -16.18 -16.95
C ALA A 66 -17.40 -16.29 -17.19
N ALA A 67 -16.97 -17.03 -18.22
CA ALA A 67 -15.58 -17.14 -18.62
C ALA A 67 -15.00 -15.79 -19.08
N GLN A 68 -15.77 -15.05 -19.91
CA GLN A 68 -15.36 -13.71 -20.37
C GLN A 68 -15.21 -12.73 -19.20
N VAL A 69 -16.15 -12.73 -18.26
CA VAL A 69 -16.09 -11.89 -17.06
C VAL A 69 -14.91 -12.30 -16.16
N GLY A 70 -14.64 -13.60 -16.06
CA GLY A 70 -13.46 -14.14 -15.36
C GLY A 70 -12.15 -13.58 -15.94
N GLN A 71 -11.96 -13.65 -17.26
CA GLN A 71 -10.78 -13.08 -17.93
C GLN A 71 -10.64 -11.58 -17.70
N GLN A 72 -11.76 -10.83 -17.72
CA GLN A 72 -11.72 -9.39 -17.41
C GLN A 72 -11.33 -9.11 -15.97
N LEU A 73 -11.75 -9.95 -15.01
CA LEU A 73 -11.34 -9.86 -13.62
C LEU A 73 -9.83 -10.10 -13.46
N ASP A 74 -9.28 -11.09 -14.17
CA ASP A 74 -7.85 -11.37 -14.15
C ASP A 74 -7.03 -10.22 -14.72
N GLN A 75 -7.48 -9.64 -15.84
CA GLN A 75 -6.84 -8.45 -16.44
C GLN A 75 -6.87 -7.25 -15.49
N VAL A 76 -8.00 -7.00 -14.85
CA VAL A 76 -8.11 -5.91 -13.86
C VAL A 76 -7.22 -6.18 -12.66
N GLN A 77 -7.14 -7.42 -12.19
CA GLN A 77 -6.28 -7.80 -11.07
C GLN A 77 -4.80 -7.61 -11.41
N ALA A 78 -4.36 -7.99 -12.62
CA ALA A 78 -3.01 -7.73 -13.11
C ALA A 78 -2.72 -6.22 -13.17
N GLY A 79 -3.61 -5.43 -13.76
CA GLY A 79 -3.48 -3.97 -13.81
C GLY A 79 -3.42 -3.31 -12.43
N MET A 80 -4.08 -3.88 -11.42
CA MET A 80 -3.98 -3.39 -10.03
C MET A 80 -2.59 -3.62 -9.43
N GLN A 81 -1.89 -4.70 -9.81
CA GLN A 81 -0.51 -4.92 -9.39
C GLN A 81 0.46 -3.93 -10.03
N GLU A 82 0.20 -3.53 -11.27
CA GLU A 82 0.98 -2.50 -11.97
C GLU A 82 0.79 -1.09 -11.42
N CYS A 83 -0.19 -0.87 -10.54
CA CYS A 83 -0.37 0.42 -9.88
C CYS A 83 0.67 0.69 -8.79
N PHE A 84 1.44 -0.31 -8.34
CA PHE A 84 2.53 -0.06 -7.42
C PHE A 84 3.68 0.66 -8.13
N ALA A 85 3.94 1.90 -7.72
CA ALA A 85 5.05 2.69 -8.25
C ALA A 85 6.40 2.09 -7.78
N TRP A 86 6.42 1.61 -6.54
CA TRP A 86 7.55 0.89 -5.96
C TRP A 86 7.11 0.07 -4.74
N ARG A 87 7.91 -0.94 -4.41
CA ARG A 87 7.81 -1.74 -3.19
C ARG A 87 9.21 -2.12 -2.75
N VAL A 88 9.52 -1.90 -1.48
CA VAL A 88 10.82 -2.21 -0.87
C VAL A 88 10.60 -2.98 0.43
N ALA A 89 11.56 -3.83 0.79
CA ALA A 89 11.57 -4.47 2.09
C ALA A 89 11.78 -3.42 3.19
N SER A 90 11.04 -3.55 4.30
CA SER A 90 11.13 -2.67 5.45
C SER A 90 10.96 -3.48 6.73
N THR A 91 11.80 -3.20 7.71
CA THR A 91 11.78 -3.81 9.06
C THR A 91 11.26 -2.85 10.13
N GLN A 92 10.60 -1.76 9.72
CA GLN A 92 10.10 -0.71 10.62
C GLN A 92 8.57 -0.62 10.56
N PRO A 93 7.80 -1.58 11.12
CA PRO A 93 6.36 -1.69 10.92
C PRO A 93 5.49 -0.86 11.89
N LEU A 94 6.08 -0.13 12.86
CA LEU A 94 5.34 0.37 14.04
C LEU A 94 4.78 1.77 13.87
N SER A 95 5.37 2.60 13.01
CA SER A 95 4.89 3.96 12.75
C SER A 95 5.36 4.48 11.41
N MET A 96 4.63 5.44 10.84
CA MET A 96 4.96 6.05 9.55
C MET A 96 4.48 7.49 9.48
N VAL A 97 5.32 8.40 8.95
CA VAL A 97 4.96 9.80 8.66
C VAL A 97 5.59 10.26 7.35
N LEU A 98 4.85 11.04 6.57
CA LEU A 98 5.34 11.68 5.35
C LEU A 98 5.59 13.16 5.62
N ALA A 99 6.82 13.62 5.34
CA ALA A 99 7.17 15.03 5.39
C ALA A 99 7.87 15.45 4.09
N GLY A 100 7.20 16.28 3.30
CA GLY A 100 7.67 16.66 1.98
C GLY A 100 7.85 15.44 1.07
N GLN A 101 9.08 15.16 0.65
CA GLN A 101 9.46 14.03 -0.21
C GLN A 101 10.06 12.84 0.57
N THR A 102 10.02 12.89 1.90
CA THR A 102 10.62 11.87 2.76
C THR A 102 9.55 11.14 3.57
N LEU A 103 9.59 9.82 3.49
CA LEU A 103 8.76 8.92 4.26
C LEU A 103 9.59 8.35 5.40
N PHE A 104 9.24 8.69 6.63
CA PHE A 104 9.90 8.16 7.83
C PHE A 104 9.10 6.99 8.39
N THR A 105 9.81 5.97 8.84
CA THR A 105 9.22 4.76 9.44
C THR A 105 9.90 4.43 10.75
N GLY A 106 9.12 4.02 11.74
CA GLY A 106 9.60 3.55 13.03
C GLY A 106 9.39 2.06 13.20
N GLY A 107 10.35 1.40 13.82
CA GLY A 107 10.37 -0.04 14.06
C GLY A 107 10.94 -0.43 15.43
N HIS A 108 11.32 -1.69 15.56
CA HIS A 108 11.95 -2.24 16.76
C HIS A 108 13.39 -1.76 16.85
N ASN A 109 13.66 -0.83 17.77
CA ASN A 109 14.96 -0.19 17.99
C ASN A 109 15.57 0.51 16.77
N GLN A 110 14.75 0.89 15.80
CA GLN A 110 15.21 1.51 14.55
C GLN A 110 14.24 2.56 14.05
N VAL A 111 14.78 3.53 13.33
CA VAL A 111 14.06 4.52 12.54
C VAL A 111 14.73 4.63 11.18
N ALA A 112 13.94 4.75 10.11
CA ALA A 112 14.45 4.89 8.75
C ALA A 112 13.74 6.00 7.98
N ALA A 113 14.39 6.51 6.96
CA ALA A 113 13.86 7.49 6.02
C ALA A 113 14.01 6.97 4.58
N TYR A 114 12.94 7.05 3.83
CA TYR A 114 12.87 6.63 2.44
C TYR A 114 12.44 7.79 1.54
N HIS A 115 12.94 7.80 0.31
CA HIS A 115 12.51 8.78 -0.68
C HIS A 115 11.10 8.40 -1.19
N ALA A 116 10.13 9.31 -1.07
CA ALA A 116 8.73 9.03 -1.38
C ALA A 116 8.47 8.74 -2.88
N LYS A 117 9.38 9.18 -3.79
CA LYS A 117 9.25 8.99 -5.23
C LYS A 117 9.51 7.54 -5.67
N ASP A 118 10.54 6.90 -5.11
CA ASP A 118 11.08 5.62 -5.60
C ASP A 118 11.35 4.58 -4.50
N GLY A 119 11.16 4.94 -3.22
CA GLY A 119 11.38 4.04 -2.09
C GLY A 119 12.84 3.80 -1.73
N SER A 120 13.78 4.54 -2.31
CA SER A 120 15.19 4.42 -1.95
C SER A 120 15.42 4.78 -0.48
N LEU A 121 16.23 3.99 0.22
CA LEU A 121 16.63 4.26 1.60
C LEU A 121 17.58 5.47 1.61
N LEU A 122 17.17 6.54 2.29
CA LEU A 122 17.97 7.76 2.43
C LEU A 122 18.84 7.72 3.68
N TRP A 123 18.29 7.14 4.74
CA TRP A 123 18.91 7.16 6.05
C TRP A 123 18.28 6.13 6.98
N GLN A 124 19.08 5.60 7.89
CA GLN A 124 18.64 4.72 8.96
C GLN A 124 19.45 4.97 10.22
N SER A 125 18.83 4.84 11.39
CA SER A 125 19.50 4.99 12.69
C SER A 125 18.87 4.07 13.72
N GLU A 126 19.65 3.77 14.75
CA GLU A 126 19.14 3.11 15.94
C GLU A 126 18.26 4.04 16.78
N ALA A 127 17.27 3.46 17.42
CA ALA A 127 16.42 4.10 18.41
C ALA A 127 16.41 3.28 19.69
N ASN A 128 16.23 3.94 20.84
CA ASN A 128 16.20 3.24 22.12
C ASN A 128 14.79 2.78 22.46
N GLY A 129 14.40 1.62 21.97
CA GLY A 129 13.07 1.01 22.14
C GLY A 129 12.23 1.00 20.86
N GLU A 130 11.01 0.51 20.96
CA GLU A 130 10.04 0.46 19.86
C GLU A 130 9.52 1.86 19.52
N VAL A 131 9.64 2.28 18.27
CA VAL A 131 9.30 3.63 17.82
C VAL A 131 7.84 3.69 17.41
N PHE A 132 6.96 4.07 18.32
CA PHE A 132 5.53 4.21 18.05
C PHE A 132 5.12 5.62 17.62
N GLY A 133 5.87 6.64 17.98
CA GLY A 133 5.56 8.03 17.63
C GLY A 133 6.63 8.63 16.73
N LEU A 134 6.18 9.31 15.68
CA LEU A 134 7.01 10.08 14.76
C LEU A 134 6.38 11.47 14.56
N ALA A 135 7.19 12.50 14.63
CA ALA A 135 6.79 13.87 14.27
C ALA A 135 7.93 14.57 13.54
N VAL A 136 7.60 15.38 12.55
CA VAL A 136 8.57 16.19 11.81
C VAL A 136 8.21 17.65 11.96
N ALA A 137 9.16 18.43 12.45
CA ALA A 137 9.04 19.88 12.60
C ALA A 137 10.43 20.54 12.41
N ASP A 138 10.46 21.69 11.76
CA ASP A 138 11.66 22.54 11.60
C ASP A 138 12.90 21.77 11.09
N GLY A 139 12.69 20.87 10.12
CA GLY A 139 13.76 20.03 9.54
C GLY A 139 14.31 18.97 10.50
N ARG A 140 13.59 18.64 11.56
CA ARG A 140 13.96 17.65 12.56
C ARG A 140 12.92 16.54 12.61
N LEU A 141 13.41 15.31 12.81
CA LEU A 141 12.57 14.16 13.13
C LEU A 141 12.61 13.92 14.64
N TYR A 142 11.47 13.87 15.26
CA TYR A 142 11.29 13.48 16.65
C TYR A 142 10.67 12.09 16.70
N THR A 143 11.21 11.24 17.56
CA THR A 143 10.68 9.89 17.80
C THR A 143 10.33 9.73 19.27
N SER A 144 9.26 9.00 19.57
CA SER A 144 8.97 8.54 20.92
C SER A 144 8.91 7.01 20.96
N THR A 145 9.46 6.43 22.02
CA THR A 145 9.64 4.98 22.12
C THR A 145 8.87 4.36 23.28
N SER A 146 8.73 3.02 23.26
CA SER A 146 8.14 2.22 24.34
C SER A 146 8.85 2.35 25.69
N LYS A 147 10.09 2.83 25.69
CA LYS A 147 10.88 3.08 26.91
C LYS A 147 10.73 4.51 27.45
N GLY A 148 9.79 5.29 26.93
CA GLY A 148 9.60 6.70 27.33
C GLY A 148 10.69 7.65 26.87
N VAL A 149 11.53 7.25 25.91
CA VAL A 149 12.60 8.07 25.36
C VAL A 149 12.09 8.90 24.19
N ILE A 150 12.41 10.19 24.20
CA ILE A 150 12.22 11.08 23.03
C ILE A 150 13.59 11.37 22.44
N GLN A 151 13.78 11.09 21.17
CA GLN A 151 15.01 11.36 20.42
C GLN A 151 14.72 12.37 19.30
N CYS A 152 15.71 13.21 19.02
CA CYS A 152 15.65 14.19 17.94
C CYS A 152 16.78 13.92 16.94
N PHE A 153 16.43 13.73 15.67
CA PHE A 153 17.35 13.54 14.56
C PHE A 153 17.35 14.78 13.68
N LEU A 154 18.54 15.30 13.42
CA LEU A 154 18.75 16.46 12.55
C LEU A 154 19.05 15.99 11.13
N ALA A 155 18.42 16.59 10.13
CA ALA A 155 18.87 16.45 8.77
C ALA A 155 20.27 17.06 8.66
N ARG A 156 21.31 16.24 8.48
CA ARG A 156 22.61 16.77 8.07
C ARG A 156 22.42 17.43 6.70
N ARG A 157 22.57 18.72 6.60
CA ARG A 157 22.79 19.35 5.29
C ARG A 157 24.08 18.71 4.75
N LEU A 158 23.94 17.89 3.70
CA LEU A 158 25.10 17.53 2.88
C LEU A 158 25.60 18.87 2.35
N GLY A 159 26.77 19.29 2.84
CA GLY A 159 27.41 20.51 2.39
C GLY A 159 27.61 20.45 0.87
N ASN A 160 27.40 21.58 0.24
CA ASN A 160 27.80 21.80 -1.16
C ASN A 160 29.27 21.47 -1.32
#